data_f879a11eeb424d3b6b5a262e07fbc0cf
#
_entry.id   f879a11eeb424d3b6b5a262e07fbc0cf
#
_cell.length_a   1.000
_cell.length_b   1.000
_cell.length_c   1.000
_cell.angle_alpha   90.00
_cell.angle_beta   90.00
_cell.angle_gamma   90.00
#
_symmetry.space_group_name_H-M   'P 1'
#
loop_
_entity.id
_entity.type
_entity.pdbx_description
1 polymer ?
#
loop_
_entity_poly.entity_id
_entity_poly.type
_entity_poly.pdbx_seq_one_letter_code
_entity_poly.pdbx_strand_id
1 'polypeptide(L)'
;MKKFLAIVLTLALCLGLCSMASAETTTYKIGILAPAVTHGWVAGVAYQAEQRCKELADTVEYKLYTSNNAEEMTTQLDDLKTWGAQAIVAFPQWEGMEVPIQAAIDEGIYVVNFDIAINAEGVYMVTGDNEGMGIEGAKYIVDKIGTEGTVVALPVPTSGSVNELRMKGFTETMAEIAPNVKIIEYATAFTREDGMKDMADILTANPQIDAVFSLDDETSIGALQAIEDAGRTDIKVITGGGGCQEYFNLIASNENINVCSALYSPLMVKDAVDEAVALLKGETVEPVKVIPTTIVDRSNVDQYLDPENTVY
;
A
#
# COMPACT_ATOMS: atom_id res chain seq x y z
N MET A 1 36.00 -64.71 -8.74
CA MET A 1 36.02 -63.31 -9.31
C MET A 1 34.72 -62.92 -10.00
N LYS A 2 34.11 -63.66 -10.91
CA LYS A 2 32.88 -63.32 -11.60
C LYS A 2 31.64 -63.13 -10.68
N LYS A 3 31.50 -63.88 -9.58
CA LYS A 3 30.39 -63.73 -8.59
C LYS A 3 30.55 -62.53 -7.66
N PHE A 4 31.78 -62.16 -7.37
CA PHE A 4 32.06 -60.97 -6.56
C PHE A 4 31.82 -59.69 -7.34
N LEU A 5 32.08 -59.66 -8.64
CA LEU A 5 31.83 -58.49 -9.51
C LEU A 5 30.32 -58.24 -9.70
N ALA A 6 29.50 -59.29 -9.74
CA ALA A 6 28.04 -59.18 -9.86
C ALA A 6 27.39 -58.58 -8.61
N ILE A 7 27.89 -58.93 -7.40
CA ILE A 7 27.38 -58.42 -6.13
C ILE A 7 27.75 -56.92 -5.96
N VAL A 8 28.95 -56.51 -6.36
CA VAL A 8 29.36 -55.09 -6.30
C VAL A 8 28.57 -54.23 -7.31
N LEU A 9 28.28 -54.75 -8.52
CA LEU A 9 27.46 -54.03 -9.50
C LEU A 9 26.00 -53.90 -9.05
N THR A 10 25.43 -54.90 -8.37
CA THR A 10 24.06 -54.86 -7.85
C THR A 10 23.92 -53.89 -6.67
N LEU A 11 24.93 -53.82 -5.77
CA LEU A 11 24.95 -52.83 -4.69
C LEU A 11 25.14 -51.41 -5.22
N ALA A 12 25.94 -51.16 -6.26
CA ALA A 12 26.12 -49.87 -6.88
C ALA A 12 24.84 -49.39 -7.61
N LEU A 13 24.05 -50.32 -8.20
CA LEU A 13 22.76 -49.98 -8.81
C LEU A 13 21.69 -49.66 -7.76
N CYS A 14 21.69 -50.31 -6.59
CA CYS A 14 20.77 -50.01 -5.50
C CYS A 14 21.08 -48.67 -4.78
N LEU A 15 22.35 -48.26 -4.73
CA LEU A 15 22.76 -46.97 -4.19
C LEU A 15 22.50 -45.79 -5.15
N GLY A 16 22.44 -46.05 -6.46
CA GLY A 16 22.11 -45.04 -7.48
C GLY A 16 20.61 -44.73 -7.63
N LEU A 17 19.74 -45.61 -7.11
CA LEU A 17 18.28 -45.44 -7.18
C LEU A 17 17.67 -44.72 -5.95
N CYS A 18 18.45 -44.46 -4.91
CA CYS A 18 17.98 -43.75 -3.69
C CYS A 18 18.18 -42.24 -3.71
N SER A 19 18.61 -41.62 -4.80
CA SER A 19 18.88 -40.18 -4.85
C SER A 19 18.00 -39.38 -5.83
N MET A 20 16.87 -39.94 -6.28
CA MET A 20 15.78 -39.19 -6.81
C MET A 20 14.64 -39.13 -5.75
N ALA A 21 14.95 -38.65 -4.57
CA ALA A 21 13.93 -38.03 -3.75
C ALA A 21 13.49 -36.79 -4.54
N SER A 22 12.40 -36.92 -5.28
CA SER A 22 11.63 -35.79 -5.73
C SER A 22 11.39 -34.93 -4.47
N ALA A 23 12.00 -33.79 -4.35
CA ALA A 23 11.60 -32.87 -3.31
C ALA A 23 10.12 -32.62 -3.57
N GLU A 24 9.24 -33.14 -2.71
CA GLU A 24 7.84 -32.76 -2.72
C GLU A 24 7.85 -31.26 -2.54
N THR A 25 7.49 -30.50 -3.57
CA THR A 25 7.29 -29.08 -3.48
C THR A 25 6.15 -28.88 -2.49
N THR A 26 6.48 -28.44 -1.27
CA THR A 26 5.47 -28.13 -0.26
C THR A 26 4.65 -26.97 -0.79
N THR A 27 3.38 -27.20 -1.03
CA THR A 27 2.45 -26.15 -1.43
C THR A 27 1.79 -25.54 -0.20
N TYR A 28 1.92 -24.24 -0.04
CA TYR A 28 1.33 -23.48 1.07
C TYR A 28 -0.02 -22.90 0.67
N LYS A 29 -1.01 -22.98 1.56
CA LYS A 29 -2.32 -22.37 1.36
C LYS A 29 -2.39 -21.00 2.00
N ILE A 30 -2.52 -19.96 1.17
CA ILE A 30 -2.56 -18.56 1.60
C ILE A 30 -3.92 -17.95 1.24
N GLY A 31 -4.60 -17.40 2.25
CA GLY A 31 -5.81 -16.61 2.07
C GLY A 31 -5.47 -15.12 1.88
N ILE A 32 -6.19 -14.45 0.99
CA ILE A 32 -6.10 -13.00 0.82
C ILE A 32 -7.48 -12.41 1.12
N LEU A 33 -7.53 -11.46 2.04
CA LEU A 33 -8.72 -10.68 2.40
C LEU A 33 -8.47 -9.20 2.13
N ALA A 34 -9.25 -8.61 1.25
CA ALA A 34 -9.17 -7.18 0.94
C ALA A 34 -10.56 -6.55 0.96
N PRO A 35 -10.69 -5.23 1.16
CA PRO A 35 -11.94 -4.54 0.94
C PRO A 35 -12.38 -4.65 -0.51
N ALA A 36 -13.70 -4.62 -0.76
CA ALA A 36 -14.23 -4.45 -2.10
C ALA A 36 -13.77 -3.10 -2.67
N VAL A 37 -13.56 -3.06 -3.97
CA VAL A 37 -13.04 -1.89 -4.68
C VAL A 37 -13.90 -0.67 -4.40
N THR A 38 -13.30 0.33 -3.79
CA THR A 38 -13.92 1.63 -3.50
C THR A 38 -13.19 2.79 -4.19
N HIS A 39 -11.91 2.61 -4.52
CA HIS A 39 -11.06 3.54 -5.27
C HIS A 39 -9.86 2.79 -5.87
N GLY A 40 -9.10 3.43 -6.75
CA GLY A 40 -8.01 2.81 -7.52
C GLY A 40 -6.95 2.10 -6.69
N TRP A 41 -6.50 2.71 -5.59
CA TRP A 41 -5.45 2.14 -4.73
C TRP A 41 -5.86 0.77 -4.13
N VAL A 42 -7.06 0.66 -3.59
CA VAL A 42 -7.57 -0.61 -3.01
C VAL A 42 -7.72 -1.69 -4.09
N ALA A 43 -8.16 -1.32 -5.29
CA ALA A 43 -8.19 -2.22 -6.44
C ALA A 43 -6.78 -2.73 -6.76
N GLY A 44 -5.80 -1.82 -6.75
CA GLY A 44 -4.38 -2.14 -6.94
C GLY A 44 -3.86 -3.12 -5.90
N VAL A 45 -4.21 -2.98 -4.62
CA VAL A 45 -3.81 -3.91 -3.55
C VAL A 45 -4.31 -5.32 -3.82
N ALA A 46 -5.61 -5.50 -4.07
CA ALA A 46 -6.18 -6.82 -4.35
C ALA A 46 -5.55 -7.46 -5.59
N TYR A 47 -5.38 -6.67 -6.66
CA TYR A 47 -4.74 -7.11 -7.89
C TYR A 47 -3.28 -7.55 -7.66
N GLN A 48 -2.46 -6.74 -7.00
CA GLN A 48 -1.04 -7.03 -6.78
C GLN A 48 -0.82 -8.22 -5.84
N ALA A 49 -1.68 -8.39 -4.83
CA ALA A 49 -1.66 -9.57 -3.98
C ALA A 49 -1.92 -10.85 -4.80
N GLU A 50 -2.91 -10.80 -5.70
CA GLU A 50 -3.21 -11.91 -6.59
C GLU A 50 -2.06 -12.19 -7.57
N GLN A 51 -1.47 -11.14 -8.17
CA GLN A 51 -0.31 -11.32 -9.06
C GLN A 51 0.86 -11.98 -8.33
N ARG A 52 1.14 -11.56 -7.07
CA ARG A 52 2.22 -12.20 -6.31
C ARG A 52 1.96 -13.67 -6.04
N CYS A 53 0.74 -14.03 -5.69
CA CYS A 53 0.37 -15.44 -5.53
C CYS A 53 0.53 -16.24 -6.84
N LYS A 54 0.19 -15.65 -7.99
CA LYS A 54 0.39 -16.27 -9.31
C LYS A 54 1.87 -16.44 -9.65
N GLU A 55 2.72 -15.47 -9.33
CA GLU A 55 4.18 -15.56 -9.48
C GLU A 55 4.78 -16.69 -8.64
N LEU A 56 4.13 -17.05 -7.53
CA LEU A 56 4.53 -18.09 -6.60
C LEU A 56 3.77 -19.42 -6.79
N ALA A 57 3.08 -19.64 -7.92
CA ALA A 57 2.17 -20.75 -8.14
C ALA A 57 2.81 -22.15 -7.98
N ASP A 58 4.14 -22.26 -8.09
CA ASP A 58 4.86 -23.52 -7.85
C ASP A 58 4.87 -23.93 -6.36
N THR A 59 4.65 -22.96 -5.44
CA THR A 59 4.73 -23.15 -3.98
C THR A 59 3.53 -22.62 -3.21
N VAL A 60 2.63 -21.88 -3.86
CA VAL A 60 1.46 -21.23 -3.24
C VAL A 60 0.18 -21.64 -3.96
N GLU A 61 -0.77 -22.16 -3.19
CA GLU A 61 -2.19 -22.24 -3.54
C GLU A 61 -2.90 -21.12 -2.80
N TYR A 62 -3.73 -20.30 -3.48
CA TYR A 62 -4.36 -19.15 -2.85
C TYR A 62 -5.86 -19.09 -3.08
N LYS A 63 -6.55 -18.38 -2.16
CA LYS A 63 -7.89 -17.85 -2.35
C LYS A 63 -7.90 -16.38 -2.02
N LEU A 64 -8.54 -15.58 -2.87
CA LEU A 64 -8.72 -14.15 -2.65
C LEU A 64 -10.21 -13.84 -2.53
N TYR A 65 -10.56 -13.11 -1.49
CA TYR A 65 -11.90 -12.56 -1.27
C TYR A 65 -11.84 -11.04 -1.13
N THR A 66 -12.88 -10.38 -1.60
CA THR A 66 -13.11 -8.95 -1.36
C THR A 66 -14.42 -8.76 -0.61
N SER A 67 -14.45 -7.86 0.36
CA SER A 67 -15.55 -7.65 1.31
C SER A 67 -16.07 -6.22 1.25
N ASN A 68 -17.38 -6.04 1.49
CA ASN A 68 -18.00 -4.72 1.58
C ASN A 68 -18.15 -4.21 3.03
N ASN A 69 -17.95 -5.08 4.01
CA ASN A 69 -18.08 -4.78 5.44
C ASN A 69 -17.38 -5.83 6.30
N ALA A 70 -17.27 -5.57 7.62
CA ALA A 70 -16.62 -6.44 8.58
C ALA A 70 -17.29 -7.83 8.70
N GLU A 71 -18.62 -7.92 8.61
CA GLU A 71 -19.37 -9.19 8.71
C GLU A 71 -19.05 -10.11 7.53
N GLU A 72 -19.00 -9.55 6.33
CA GLU A 72 -18.63 -10.30 5.12
C GLU A 72 -17.17 -10.76 5.21
N MET A 73 -16.23 -9.88 5.61
CA MET A 73 -14.82 -10.25 5.76
C MET A 73 -14.62 -11.33 6.83
N THR A 74 -15.37 -11.27 7.93
CA THR A 74 -15.35 -12.31 8.97
C THR A 74 -15.83 -13.66 8.41
N THR A 75 -16.92 -13.66 7.65
CA THR A 75 -17.42 -14.88 7.00
C THR A 75 -16.40 -15.47 6.02
N GLN A 76 -15.77 -14.62 5.23
CA GLN A 76 -14.73 -15.04 4.26
C GLN A 76 -13.47 -15.55 4.97
N LEU A 77 -13.13 -14.97 6.14
CA LEU A 77 -12.04 -15.48 6.98
C LEU A 77 -12.35 -16.90 7.47
N ASP A 78 -13.59 -17.16 7.93
CA ASP A 78 -14.01 -18.51 8.34
C ASP A 78 -14.01 -19.50 7.15
N ASP A 79 -14.35 -19.05 5.95
CA ASP A 79 -14.23 -19.86 4.73
C ASP A 79 -12.76 -20.22 4.43
N LEU A 80 -11.83 -19.29 4.62
CA LEU A 80 -10.39 -19.54 4.48
C LEU A 80 -9.89 -20.55 5.52
N LYS A 81 -10.31 -20.44 6.78
CA LYS A 81 -9.99 -21.40 7.84
C LYS A 81 -10.50 -22.80 7.45
N THR A 82 -11.75 -22.90 7.00
CA THR A 82 -12.37 -24.16 6.56
C THR A 82 -11.65 -24.76 5.35
N TRP A 83 -11.15 -23.93 4.44
CA TRP A 83 -10.33 -24.37 3.30
C TRP A 83 -8.96 -24.87 3.74
N GLY A 84 -8.53 -24.56 4.95
CA GLY A 84 -7.25 -24.95 5.52
C GLY A 84 -6.11 -23.97 5.16
N ALA A 85 -6.40 -22.68 5.13
CA ALA A 85 -5.38 -21.65 5.01
C ALA A 85 -4.37 -21.79 6.16
N GLN A 86 -3.09 -21.72 5.84
CA GLN A 86 -1.98 -21.78 6.78
C GLN A 86 -1.47 -20.36 7.13
N ALA A 87 -1.66 -19.43 6.20
CA ALA A 87 -1.44 -18.01 6.41
C ALA A 87 -2.54 -17.19 5.74
N ILE A 88 -2.79 -16.00 6.26
CA ILE A 88 -3.76 -15.03 5.72
C ILE A 88 -3.07 -13.68 5.62
N VAL A 89 -3.11 -13.06 4.44
CA VAL A 89 -2.80 -11.65 4.24
C VAL A 89 -4.12 -10.89 4.30
N ALA A 90 -4.27 -10.03 5.30
CA ALA A 90 -5.53 -9.32 5.55
C ALA A 90 -5.34 -7.81 5.48
N PHE A 91 -6.25 -7.15 4.75
CA PHE A 91 -6.41 -5.69 4.78
C PHE A 91 -7.74 -5.34 5.47
N PRO A 92 -7.79 -5.27 6.81
CA PRO A 92 -9.01 -5.10 7.59
C PRO A 92 -9.35 -3.62 7.74
N GLN A 93 -10.20 -3.10 6.87
CA GLN A 93 -10.57 -1.68 6.84
C GLN A 93 -11.64 -1.28 7.89
N TRP A 94 -12.30 -2.24 8.53
CA TRP A 94 -13.42 -1.98 9.44
C TRP A 94 -13.08 -2.28 10.89
N GLU A 95 -13.70 -1.54 11.80
CA GLU A 95 -13.66 -1.83 13.23
C GLU A 95 -14.22 -3.22 13.56
N GLY A 96 -13.72 -3.84 14.61
CA GLY A 96 -14.18 -5.14 15.09
C GLY A 96 -13.48 -6.34 14.44
N MET A 97 -12.55 -6.12 13.51
CA MET A 97 -11.78 -7.19 12.88
C MET A 97 -10.71 -7.79 13.80
N GLU A 98 -10.39 -7.16 14.93
CA GLU A 98 -9.44 -7.68 15.93
C GLU A 98 -9.83 -9.06 16.44
N VAL A 99 -11.13 -9.25 16.74
CA VAL A 99 -11.63 -10.49 17.32
C VAL A 99 -11.54 -11.68 16.36
N PRO A 100 -12.06 -11.62 15.12
CA PRO A 100 -11.93 -12.74 14.20
C PRO A 100 -10.47 -13.00 13.75
N ILE A 101 -9.65 -11.96 13.64
CA ILE A 101 -8.21 -12.13 13.32
C ILE A 101 -7.49 -12.80 14.49
N GLN A 102 -7.72 -12.38 15.75
CA GLN A 102 -7.14 -13.05 16.90
C GLN A 102 -7.55 -14.52 16.96
N ALA A 103 -8.82 -14.83 16.70
CA ALA A 103 -9.28 -16.22 16.68
C ALA A 103 -8.56 -17.07 15.61
N ALA A 104 -8.24 -16.51 14.44
CA ALA A 104 -7.45 -17.22 13.42
C ALA A 104 -6.00 -17.47 13.89
N ILE A 105 -5.39 -16.48 14.55
CA ILE A 105 -4.04 -16.62 15.12
C ILE A 105 -4.02 -17.69 16.23
N ASP A 106 -5.00 -17.70 17.12
CA ASP A 106 -5.14 -18.67 18.21
C ASP A 106 -5.33 -20.11 17.70
N GLU A 107 -5.88 -20.28 16.50
CA GLU A 107 -5.97 -21.55 15.77
C GLU A 107 -4.67 -21.96 15.06
N GLY A 108 -3.62 -21.15 15.14
CA GLY A 108 -2.30 -21.42 14.59
C GLY A 108 -2.10 -20.97 13.14
N ILE A 109 -2.97 -20.10 12.63
CA ILE A 109 -2.82 -19.49 11.29
C ILE A 109 -1.95 -18.24 11.43
N TYR A 110 -0.92 -18.11 10.60
CA TYR A 110 -0.17 -16.85 10.50
C TYR A 110 -1.03 -15.77 9.87
N VAL A 111 -1.10 -14.60 10.49
CA VAL A 111 -1.79 -13.45 9.89
C VAL A 111 -0.79 -12.33 9.66
N VAL A 112 -0.65 -11.93 8.40
CA VAL A 112 0.09 -10.74 7.98
C VAL A 112 -0.93 -9.65 7.65
N ASN A 113 -1.06 -8.71 8.54
CA ASN A 113 -1.93 -7.55 8.37
C ASN A 113 -1.29 -6.54 7.42
N PHE A 114 -2.06 -5.99 6.50
CA PHE A 114 -1.59 -5.02 5.53
C PHE A 114 -2.23 -3.66 5.75
N ASP A 115 -1.42 -2.60 5.65
CA ASP A 115 -1.76 -1.18 5.66
C ASP A 115 -2.29 -0.66 7.03
N ILE A 116 -3.52 -0.97 7.40
CA ILE A 116 -4.16 -0.44 8.61
C ILE A 116 -3.79 -1.28 9.82
N ALA A 117 -3.28 -0.64 10.87
CA ALA A 117 -2.90 -1.33 12.10
C ALA A 117 -4.12 -1.98 12.79
N ILE A 118 -3.94 -3.21 13.27
CA ILE A 118 -4.92 -3.94 14.06
C ILE A 118 -4.31 -4.41 15.38
N ASN A 119 -5.07 -4.34 16.45
CA ASN A 119 -4.62 -4.76 17.78
C ASN A 119 -4.95 -6.24 18.00
N ALA A 120 -4.08 -7.13 17.52
CA ALA A 120 -4.16 -8.57 17.76
C ALA A 120 -2.77 -9.10 18.16
N GLU A 121 -2.71 -9.99 19.16
CA GLU A 121 -1.44 -10.55 19.65
C GLU A 121 -0.90 -11.58 18.64
N GLY A 122 0.34 -11.44 18.24
CA GLY A 122 0.98 -12.35 17.27
C GLY A 122 0.69 -12.03 15.81
N VAL A 123 0.00 -10.92 15.50
CA VAL A 123 -0.16 -10.44 14.13
C VAL A 123 1.16 -9.85 13.62
N TYR A 124 1.50 -10.17 12.37
CA TYR A 124 2.55 -9.48 11.62
C TYR A 124 1.94 -8.33 10.83
N MET A 125 2.73 -7.32 10.51
CA MET A 125 2.25 -6.14 9.80
C MET A 125 3.21 -5.68 8.72
N VAL A 126 2.68 -5.39 7.53
CA VAL A 126 3.36 -4.69 6.45
C VAL A 126 2.58 -3.43 6.14
N THR A 127 3.24 -2.28 6.25
CA THR A 127 2.64 -0.97 5.96
C THR A 127 3.66 -0.03 5.32
N GLY A 128 3.20 1.05 4.71
CA GLY A 128 4.06 2.13 4.26
C GLY A 128 4.31 3.16 5.36
N ASP A 129 5.29 4.02 5.15
CA ASP A 129 5.66 5.11 6.05
C ASP A 129 4.70 6.31 5.90
N ASN A 130 3.52 6.21 6.51
CA ASN A 130 2.51 7.26 6.47
C ASN A 130 3.01 8.59 7.10
N GLU A 131 3.77 8.53 8.20
CA GLU A 131 4.31 9.74 8.83
C GLU A 131 5.39 10.37 7.93
N GLY A 132 6.25 9.54 7.33
CA GLY A 132 7.24 9.97 6.35
C GLY A 132 6.63 10.64 5.12
N MET A 133 5.48 10.19 4.65
CA MET A 133 4.76 10.89 3.55
C MET A 133 4.43 12.33 3.91
N GLY A 134 3.94 12.59 5.13
CA GLY A 134 3.67 13.94 5.62
C GLY A 134 4.95 14.77 5.72
N ILE A 135 6.01 14.19 6.28
CA ILE A 135 7.32 14.84 6.44
C ILE A 135 7.91 15.24 5.07
N GLU A 136 7.96 14.30 4.13
CA GLU A 136 8.56 14.56 2.82
C GLU A 136 7.68 15.50 1.98
N GLY A 137 6.35 15.41 2.10
CA GLY A 137 5.42 16.37 1.48
C GLY A 137 5.63 17.80 1.99
N ALA A 138 5.79 17.99 3.31
CA ALA A 138 6.07 19.29 3.91
C ALA A 138 7.41 19.87 3.41
N LYS A 139 8.48 19.07 3.41
CA LYS A 139 9.79 19.47 2.90
C LYS A 139 9.73 19.87 1.42
N TYR A 140 9.02 19.08 0.62
CA TYR A 140 8.84 19.37 -0.81
C TYR A 140 8.11 20.70 -1.04
N ILE A 141 7.05 20.97 -0.29
CA ILE A 141 6.31 22.25 -0.35
C ILE A 141 7.25 23.39 -0.01
N VAL A 142 7.96 23.32 1.12
CA VAL A 142 8.86 24.39 1.58
C VAL A 142 10.01 24.65 0.58
N ASP A 143 10.53 23.59 -0.05
CA ASP A 143 11.54 23.74 -1.13
C ASP A 143 11.02 24.62 -2.30
N LYS A 144 9.72 24.52 -2.62
CA LYS A 144 9.14 25.20 -3.78
C LYS A 144 8.57 26.59 -3.46
N ILE A 145 8.01 26.80 -2.26
CA ILE A 145 7.37 28.08 -1.90
C ILE A 145 8.15 28.92 -0.89
N GLY A 146 9.17 28.32 -0.21
CA GLY A 146 9.88 28.93 0.90
C GLY A 146 9.12 28.82 2.23
N THR A 147 9.45 29.70 3.18
CA THR A 147 8.97 29.64 4.56
C THR A 147 7.80 30.58 4.86
N GLU A 148 7.16 31.13 3.85
CA GLU A 148 6.02 32.04 3.95
C GLU A 148 4.98 31.70 2.88
N GLY A 149 3.72 32.00 3.11
CA GLY A 149 2.64 31.76 2.16
C GLY A 149 1.43 31.06 2.79
N THR A 150 0.51 30.61 1.95
CA THR A 150 -0.70 29.89 2.35
C THR A 150 -0.70 28.51 1.74
N VAL A 151 -0.79 27.49 2.58
CA VAL A 151 -0.91 26.08 2.19
C VAL A 151 -2.29 25.57 2.58
N VAL A 152 -3.00 24.97 1.64
CA VAL A 152 -4.23 24.23 1.93
C VAL A 152 -3.84 22.78 2.17
N ALA A 153 -4.25 22.21 3.30
CA ALA A 153 -4.13 20.79 3.59
C ALA A 153 -5.51 20.12 3.43
N LEU A 154 -5.52 18.95 2.80
CA LEU A 154 -6.72 18.19 2.50
C LEU A 154 -6.74 16.88 3.33
N PRO A 155 -7.02 16.94 4.67
CA PRO A 155 -7.12 15.74 5.49
C PRO A 155 -8.33 14.89 5.10
N VAL A 156 -8.22 13.57 5.33
CA VAL A 156 -9.27 12.58 5.12
C VAL A 156 -9.57 11.86 6.44
N PRO A 157 -10.34 12.48 7.37
CA PRO A 157 -10.54 11.96 8.73
C PRO A 157 -11.14 10.55 8.78
N THR A 158 -11.90 10.15 7.76
CA THR A 158 -12.50 8.81 7.66
C THR A 158 -11.49 7.69 7.46
N SER A 159 -10.24 8.01 7.14
CA SER A 159 -9.16 7.01 6.96
C SER A 159 -8.36 6.72 8.25
N GLY A 160 -8.81 7.22 9.42
CA GLY A 160 -8.26 6.89 10.72
C GLY A 160 -6.75 7.13 10.84
N SER A 161 -5.99 6.11 11.21
CA SER A 161 -4.54 6.21 11.45
C SER A 161 -3.74 6.68 10.22
N VAL A 162 -4.20 6.41 9.01
CA VAL A 162 -3.56 6.91 7.78
C VAL A 162 -3.58 8.44 7.76
N ASN A 163 -4.76 9.04 7.98
CA ASN A 163 -4.89 10.49 8.08
C ASN A 163 -4.07 11.05 9.25
N GLU A 164 -4.19 10.45 10.43
CA GLU A 164 -3.51 10.93 11.65
C GLU A 164 -1.99 11.01 11.45
N LEU A 165 -1.37 9.96 10.91
CA LEU A 165 0.07 9.89 10.71
C LEU A 165 0.54 10.84 9.59
N ARG A 166 -0.15 10.88 8.43
CA ARG A 166 0.22 11.79 7.33
C ARG A 166 0.09 13.25 7.75
N MET A 167 -1.01 13.62 8.41
CA MET A 167 -1.21 14.97 8.92
C MET A 167 -0.23 15.32 10.04
N LYS A 168 0.08 14.40 10.96
CA LYS A 168 1.10 14.60 11.99
C LYS A 168 2.45 14.93 11.37
N GLY A 169 2.94 14.06 10.47
CA GLY A 169 4.22 14.29 9.79
C GLY A 169 4.26 15.63 9.07
N PHE A 170 3.18 16.00 8.39
CA PHE A 170 3.07 17.29 7.71
C PHE A 170 3.08 18.47 8.69
N THR A 171 2.17 18.50 9.67
CA THR A 171 1.98 19.65 10.54
C THR A 171 3.17 19.90 11.48
N GLU A 172 3.77 18.82 12.04
CA GLU A 172 4.95 18.94 12.90
C GLU A 172 6.15 19.44 12.10
N THR A 173 6.38 18.90 10.90
CA THR A 173 7.46 19.36 10.02
C THR A 173 7.26 20.79 9.57
N MET A 174 6.05 21.20 9.15
CA MET A 174 5.77 22.59 8.80
C MET A 174 5.98 23.55 9.97
N ALA A 175 5.59 23.17 11.17
CA ALA A 175 5.81 24.00 12.37
C ALA A 175 7.31 24.18 12.68
N GLU A 176 8.13 23.19 12.38
CA GLU A 176 9.58 23.26 12.58
C GLU A 176 10.30 24.10 11.52
N ILE A 177 10.05 23.80 10.21
CA ILE A 177 10.85 24.35 9.12
C ILE A 177 10.25 25.60 8.47
N ALA A 178 8.93 25.85 8.63
CA ALA A 178 8.22 26.96 8.02
C ALA A 178 7.09 27.50 8.92
N PRO A 179 7.38 27.96 10.16
CA PRO A 179 6.37 28.36 11.14
C PRO A 179 5.54 29.59 10.73
N ASN A 180 5.94 30.32 9.70
CA ASN A 180 5.21 31.50 9.20
C ASN A 180 4.25 31.17 8.06
N VAL A 181 4.24 29.93 7.58
CA VAL A 181 3.27 29.48 6.59
C VAL A 181 1.90 29.35 7.25
N LYS A 182 0.89 29.94 6.62
CA LYS A 182 -0.50 29.77 7.04
C LYS A 182 -1.04 28.46 6.50
N ILE A 183 -1.45 27.55 7.36
CA ILE A 183 -2.10 26.30 6.98
C ILE A 183 -3.62 26.47 7.11
N ILE A 184 -4.35 26.05 6.08
CA ILE A 184 -5.82 26.00 6.04
C ILE A 184 -6.19 24.52 5.81
N GLU A 185 -6.85 23.91 6.77
CA GLU A 185 -7.34 22.53 6.63
C GLU A 185 -8.77 22.50 6.09
N TYR A 186 -9.03 21.65 5.13
CA TYR A 186 -10.34 21.40 4.57
C TYR A 186 -10.51 19.88 4.36
N ALA A 187 -11.38 19.27 5.17
CA ALA A 187 -11.59 17.83 5.12
C ALA A 187 -12.23 17.40 3.80
N THR A 188 -11.73 16.30 3.24
CA THR A 188 -12.17 15.71 1.98
C THR A 188 -12.27 14.17 2.08
N ALA A 189 -12.36 13.47 0.96
CA ALA A 189 -12.29 12.02 0.85
C ALA A 189 -11.29 11.59 -0.22
N PHE A 190 -10.87 10.30 -0.19
CA PHE A 190 -9.95 9.72 -1.19
C PHE A 190 -10.63 9.46 -2.53
N THR A 191 -11.29 10.48 -3.10
CA THR A 191 -11.91 10.39 -4.41
C THR A 191 -11.62 11.64 -5.27
N ARG A 192 -11.58 11.47 -6.59
CA ARG A 192 -11.42 12.59 -7.53
C ARG A 192 -12.61 13.56 -7.47
N GLU A 193 -13.83 13.03 -7.31
CA GLU A 193 -15.04 13.82 -7.25
C GLU A 193 -15.02 14.76 -6.05
N ASP A 194 -14.70 14.25 -4.86
CA ASP A 194 -14.59 15.07 -3.65
C ASP A 194 -13.42 16.05 -3.76
N GLY A 195 -12.25 15.58 -4.22
CA GLY A 195 -11.09 16.45 -4.44
C GLY A 195 -11.39 17.63 -5.37
N MET A 196 -12.09 17.40 -6.46
CA MET A 196 -12.49 18.45 -7.41
C MET A 196 -13.51 19.41 -6.80
N LYS A 197 -14.56 18.87 -6.18
CA LYS A 197 -15.63 19.67 -5.57
C LYS A 197 -15.10 20.54 -4.43
N ASP A 198 -14.38 19.93 -3.51
CA ASP A 198 -13.88 20.60 -2.32
C ASP A 198 -12.81 21.64 -2.69
N MET A 199 -11.95 21.35 -3.65
CA MET A 199 -10.98 22.33 -4.14
C MET A 199 -11.66 23.51 -4.84
N ALA A 200 -12.74 23.32 -5.58
CA ALA A 200 -13.49 24.42 -6.19
C ALA A 200 -14.08 25.38 -5.11
N ASP A 201 -14.60 24.83 -4.00
CA ASP A 201 -15.08 25.61 -2.87
C ASP A 201 -13.93 26.37 -2.19
N ILE A 202 -12.79 25.72 -1.97
CA ILE A 202 -11.57 26.30 -1.40
C ILE A 202 -11.06 27.47 -2.25
N LEU A 203 -11.00 27.32 -3.57
CA LEU A 203 -10.54 28.34 -4.50
C LEU A 203 -11.45 29.58 -4.47
N THR A 204 -12.75 29.37 -4.30
CA THR A 204 -13.73 30.46 -4.17
C THR A 204 -13.54 31.25 -2.86
N ALA A 205 -13.24 30.54 -1.76
CA ALA A 205 -13.09 31.13 -0.43
C ALA A 205 -11.71 31.80 -0.23
N ASN A 206 -10.69 31.38 -0.96
CA ASN A 206 -9.30 31.78 -0.75
C ASN A 206 -8.72 32.39 -2.04
N PRO A 207 -8.58 33.72 -2.11
CA PRO A 207 -8.07 34.40 -3.32
C PRO A 207 -6.58 34.17 -3.59
N GLN A 208 -5.81 33.70 -2.58
CA GLN A 208 -4.39 33.37 -2.68
C GLN A 208 -4.10 32.06 -1.96
N ILE A 209 -3.54 31.12 -2.69
CA ILE A 209 -3.04 29.82 -2.22
C ILE A 209 -1.70 29.57 -2.90
N ASP A 210 -0.66 29.24 -2.15
CA ASP A 210 0.67 28.99 -2.69
C ASP A 210 0.94 27.51 -2.93
N ALA A 211 0.35 26.62 -2.11
CA ALA A 211 0.49 25.18 -2.26
C ALA A 211 -0.73 24.42 -1.72
N VAL A 212 -0.87 23.16 -2.18
CA VAL A 212 -1.86 22.21 -1.67
C VAL A 212 -1.12 20.97 -1.17
N PHE A 213 -1.34 20.62 0.09
CA PHE A 213 -0.94 19.34 0.66
C PHE A 213 -2.12 18.39 0.61
N SER A 214 -2.09 17.46 -0.31
CA SER A 214 -3.09 16.39 -0.43
C SER A 214 -2.48 15.07 0.03
N LEU A 215 -3.30 14.23 0.66
CA LEU A 215 -2.84 12.99 1.24
C LEU A 215 -2.71 11.86 0.21
N ASP A 216 -3.36 11.96 -0.96
CA ASP A 216 -3.34 10.92 -1.99
C ASP A 216 -3.42 11.46 -3.42
N ASP A 217 -3.15 10.59 -4.38
CA ASP A 217 -3.11 10.92 -5.80
C ASP A 217 -4.51 11.14 -6.39
N GLU A 218 -5.52 10.38 -5.95
CA GLU A 218 -6.88 10.49 -6.49
C GLU A 218 -7.52 11.85 -6.16
N THR A 219 -7.43 12.27 -4.90
CA THR A 219 -7.87 13.61 -4.47
C THR A 219 -7.11 14.70 -5.23
N SER A 220 -5.79 14.50 -5.44
CA SER A 220 -4.94 15.47 -6.13
C SER A 220 -5.26 15.62 -7.61
N ILE A 221 -5.64 14.54 -8.29
CA ILE A 221 -6.13 14.59 -9.68
C ILE A 221 -7.38 15.48 -9.76
N GLY A 222 -8.33 15.28 -8.83
CA GLY A 222 -9.53 16.12 -8.76
C GLY A 222 -9.22 17.59 -8.45
N ALA A 223 -8.35 17.83 -7.47
CA ALA A 223 -7.93 19.19 -7.11
C ALA A 223 -7.20 19.92 -8.26
N LEU A 224 -6.32 19.23 -8.99
CA LEU A 224 -5.66 19.78 -10.19
C LEU A 224 -6.68 20.20 -11.25
N GLN A 225 -7.69 19.38 -11.51
CA GLN A 225 -8.77 19.74 -12.44
C GLN A 225 -9.51 21.00 -12.01
N ALA A 226 -9.86 21.11 -10.73
CA ALA A 226 -10.55 22.32 -10.21
C ALA A 226 -9.67 23.58 -10.33
N ILE A 227 -8.36 23.46 -10.09
CA ILE A 227 -7.39 24.55 -10.24
C ILE A 227 -7.33 25.02 -11.70
N GLU A 228 -7.29 24.09 -12.65
CA GLU A 228 -7.27 24.37 -14.08
C GLU A 228 -8.57 25.01 -14.53
N ASP A 229 -9.72 24.46 -14.16
CA ASP A 229 -11.05 24.99 -14.50
C ASP A 229 -11.28 26.41 -13.95
N ALA A 230 -10.72 26.72 -12.80
CA ALA A 230 -10.76 28.06 -12.20
C ALA A 230 -9.72 29.03 -12.80
N GLY A 231 -8.82 28.56 -13.66
CA GLY A 231 -7.75 29.35 -14.27
C GLY A 231 -6.78 29.95 -13.23
N ARG A 232 -6.57 29.28 -12.09
CA ARG A 232 -5.71 29.76 -11.00
C ARG A 232 -4.23 29.54 -11.35
N THR A 233 -3.41 30.55 -11.12
CA THR A 233 -1.96 30.53 -11.42
C THR A 233 -1.08 30.87 -10.21
N ASP A 234 -1.67 31.10 -9.06
CA ASP A 234 -0.97 31.37 -7.81
C ASP A 234 -0.45 30.11 -7.13
N ILE A 235 -1.09 28.96 -7.36
CA ILE A 235 -0.71 27.69 -6.76
C ILE A 235 0.53 27.11 -7.47
N LYS A 236 1.61 26.94 -6.71
CA LYS A 236 2.93 26.53 -7.24
C LYS A 236 3.20 25.04 -7.06
N VAL A 237 2.54 24.42 -6.07
CA VAL A 237 2.81 23.03 -5.66
C VAL A 237 1.51 22.35 -5.28
N ILE A 238 1.41 21.07 -5.68
CA ILE A 238 0.45 20.12 -5.12
C ILE A 238 1.15 18.81 -4.86
N THR A 239 0.95 18.25 -3.66
CA THR A 239 1.40 16.90 -3.31
C THR A 239 0.30 15.89 -3.60
N GLY A 240 0.68 14.64 -3.69
CA GLY A 240 -0.19 13.47 -3.68
C GLY A 240 0.48 12.34 -2.92
N GLY A 241 -0.07 11.17 -2.98
CA GLY A 241 0.50 10.00 -2.36
C GLY A 241 -0.19 8.72 -2.82
N GLY A 242 0.61 7.71 -3.16
CA GLY A 242 0.06 6.46 -3.64
C GLY A 242 0.95 5.80 -4.68
N GLY A 243 1.00 6.34 -5.87
CA GLY A 243 1.72 5.75 -7.01
C GLY A 243 0.80 5.45 -8.18
N CYS A 244 -0.26 6.26 -8.32
CA CYS A 244 -1.21 6.16 -9.43
C CYS A 244 -0.52 6.51 -10.75
N GLN A 245 -0.61 5.63 -11.73
CA GLN A 245 0.01 5.83 -13.05
C GLN A 245 -0.54 7.06 -13.78
N GLU A 246 -1.82 7.37 -13.64
CA GLU A 246 -2.41 8.58 -14.20
C GLU A 246 -1.82 9.84 -13.54
N TYR A 247 -1.61 9.83 -12.23
CA TYR A 247 -0.97 10.94 -11.52
C TYR A 247 0.51 11.08 -11.92
N PHE A 248 1.22 9.97 -12.11
CA PHE A 248 2.59 10.00 -12.64
C PHE A 248 2.66 10.62 -14.03
N ASN A 249 1.69 10.35 -14.90
CA ASN A 249 1.59 11.04 -16.19
C ASN A 249 1.33 12.55 -16.03
N LEU A 250 0.53 12.96 -15.05
CA LEU A 250 0.33 14.38 -14.71
C LEU A 250 1.61 15.01 -14.16
N ILE A 251 2.37 14.32 -13.30
CA ILE A 251 3.68 14.77 -12.83
C ILE A 251 4.63 15.01 -14.02
N ALA A 252 4.68 14.08 -14.95
CA ALA A 252 5.56 14.19 -16.13
C ALA A 252 5.19 15.36 -17.04
N SER A 253 3.90 15.63 -17.25
CA SER A 253 3.38 16.56 -18.24
C SER A 253 3.07 17.97 -17.72
N ASN A 254 2.81 18.16 -16.40
CA ASN A 254 2.41 19.46 -15.87
C ASN A 254 3.58 20.45 -15.80
N GLU A 255 3.52 21.51 -16.61
CA GLU A 255 4.58 22.53 -16.67
C GLU A 255 4.33 23.75 -15.76
N ASN A 256 3.11 23.89 -15.24
CA ASN A 256 2.69 25.09 -14.51
C ASN A 256 2.77 24.94 -12.98
N ILE A 257 2.52 23.73 -12.48
CA ILE A 257 2.50 23.42 -11.06
C ILE A 257 3.55 22.32 -10.81
N ASN A 258 4.30 22.44 -9.70
CA ASN A 258 5.16 21.36 -9.23
C ASN A 258 4.27 20.27 -8.60
N VAL A 259 4.07 19.20 -9.32
CA VAL A 259 3.27 18.06 -8.88
C VAL A 259 4.20 16.98 -8.35
N CYS A 260 3.88 16.39 -7.21
CA CYS A 260 4.62 15.23 -6.70
C CYS A 260 3.71 14.23 -6.00
N SER A 261 4.13 12.98 -5.97
CA SER A 261 3.51 11.90 -5.18
C SER A 261 4.51 11.40 -4.15
N ALA A 262 4.10 11.34 -2.88
CA ALA A 262 4.81 10.58 -1.87
C ALA A 262 4.45 9.09 -2.07
N LEU A 263 5.43 8.28 -2.48
CA LEU A 263 5.17 6.91 -2.93
C LEU A 263 4.61 6.04 -1.80
N TYR A 264 3.44 5.49 -2.03
CA TYR A 264 2.74 4.54 -1.17
C TYR A 264 2.05 3.51 -2.06
N SER A 265 2.86 2.71 -2.74
CA SER A 265 2.39 1.86 -3.83
C SER A 265 1.59 0.66 -3.32
N PRO A 266 0.48 0.28 -3.98
CA PRO A 266 -0.22 -0.98 -3.68
C PRO A 266 0.66 -2.22 -3.92
N LEU A 267 1.77 -2.10 -4.65
CA LEU A 267 2.79 -3.14 -4.80
C LEU A 267 3.36 -3.62 -3.46
N MET A 268 3.32 -2.81 -2.41
CA MET A 268 3.77 -3.18 -1.06
C MET A 268 3.08 -4.43 -0.52
N VAL A 269 1.86 -4.76 -0.98
CA VAL A 269 1.17 -5.98 -0.57
C VAL A 269 1.89 -7.26 -1.00
N LYS A 270 2.74 -7.20 -2.03
CA LYS A 270 3.59 -8.33 -2.43
C LYS A 270 4.54 -8.73 -1.31
N ASP A 271 5.05 -7.75 -0.56
CA ASP A 271 5.87 -7.99 0.63
C ASP A 271 5.09 -8.75 1.72
N ALA A 272 3.81 -8.42 1.91
CA ALA A 272 2.97 -9.14 2.87
C ALA A 272 2.74 -10.61 2.46
N VAL A 273 2.58 -10.88 1.17
CA VAL A 273 2.50 -12.25 0.64
C VAL A 273 3.84 -12.99 0.85
N ASP A 274 4.96 -12.33 0.57
CA ASP A 274 6.30 -12.89 0.76
C ASP A 274 6.59 -13.20 2.23
N GLU A 275 6.19 -12.34 3.16
CA GLU A 275 6.31 -12.58 4.59
C GLU A 275 5.44 -13.76 5.04
N ALA A 276 4.21 -13.90 4.53
CA ALA A 276 3.38 -15.06 4.80
C ALA A 276 4.07 -16.35 4.36
N VAL A 277 4.71 -16.36 3.19
CA VAL A 277 5.50 -17.50 2.71
C VAL A 277 6.73 -17.76 3.57
N ALA A 278 7.45 -16.71 3.98
CA ALA A 278 8.63 -16.82 4.85
C ALA A 278 8.27 -17.45 6.20
N LEU A 279 7.17 -17.01 6.81
CA LEU A 279 6.64 -17.59 8.05
C LEU A 279 6.32 -19.08 7.90
N LEU A 280 5.68 -19.47 6.80
CA LEU A 280 5.34 -20.87 6.52
C LEU A 280 6.57 -21.75 6.27
N LYS A 281 7.67 -21.16 5.83
CA LYS A 281 8.98 -21.82 5.72
C LYS A 281 9.73 -21.89 7.05
N GLY A 282 9.23 -21.26 8.11
CA GLY A 282 9.90 -21.17 9.42
C GLY A 282 11.05 -20.17 9.44
N GLU A 283 11.06 -19.21 8.53
CA GLU A 283 12.02 -18.11 8.50
C GLU A 283 11.67 -17.06 9.57
N THR A 284 12.66 -16.32 10.03
CA THR A 284 12.44 -15.21 10.97
C THR A 284 11.95 -14.00 10.21
N VAL A 285 10.81 -13.45 10.61
CA VAL A 285 10.19 -12.24 10.05
C VAL A 285 10.05 -11.20 11.15
N GLU A 286 10.33 -9.94 10.86
CA GLU A 286 10.10 -8.85 11.79
C GLU A 286 8.58 -8.66 12.02
N PRO A 287 8.14 -8.43 13.26
CA PRO A 287 6.71 -8.27 13.54
C PRO A 287 6.05 -7.11 12.77
N VAL A 288 6.80 -6.05 12.50
CA VAL A 288 6.32 -4.88 11.75
C VAL A 288 7.36 -4.48 10.71
N LYS A 289 6.95 -4.48 9.45
CA LYS A 289 7.74 -3.97 8.33
C LYS A 289 7.13 -2.67 7.83
N VAL A 290 7.88 -1.59 7.96
CA VAL A 290 7.51 -0.28 7.42
C VAL A 290 8.30 -0.04 6.14
N ILE A 291 7.62 0.13 5.02
CA ILE A 291 8.23 0.41 3.71
C ILE A 291 8.39 1.93 3.58
N PRO A 292 9.61 2.44 3.42
CA PRO A 292 9.85 3.87 3.37
C PRO A 292 9.20 4.52 2.15
N THR A 293 8.74 5.75 2.32
CA THR A 293 8.28 6.59 1.21
C THR A 293 9.45 7.26 0.47
N THR A 294 9.20 7.71 -0.73
CA THR A 294 10.07 8.62 -1.49
C THR A 294 9.21 9.58 -2.30
N ILE A 295 9.71 10.79 -2.54
CA ILE A 295 9.03 11.73 -3.42
C ILE A 295 9.29 11.34 -4.88
N VAL A 296 8.19 11.16 -5.61
CA VAL A 296 8.19 11.04 -7.06
C VAL A 296 7.74 12.37 -7.64
N ASP A 297 8.64 13.03 -8.35
CA ASP A 297 8.37 14.28 -9.05
C ASP A 297 8.89 14.21 -10.49
N ARG A 298 8.85 15.31 -11.22
CA ARG A 298 9.30 15.36 -12.62
C ARG A 298 10.75 14.89 -12.83
N SER A 299 11.60 14.98 -11.82
CA SER A 299 13.02 14.62 -11.95
C SER A 299 13.26 13.10 -11.98
N ASN A 300 12.31 12.30 -11.49
CA ASN A 300 12.47 10.85 -11.34
C ASN A 300 11.25 10.02 -11.78
N VAL A 301 10.13 10.65 -12.16
CA VAL A 301 8.88 9.96 -12.47
C VAL A 301 9.01 8.92 -13.59
N ASP A 302 9.90 9.12 -14.54
CA ASP A 302 10.16 8.17 -15.64
C ASP A 302 10.57 6.77 -15.14
N GLN A 303 11.10 6.67 -13.90
CA GLN A 303 11.49 5.40 -13.28
C GLN A 303 10.28 4.62 -12.72
N TYR A 304 9.13 5.28 -12.57
CA TYR A 304 7.92 4.76 -11.94
C TYR A 304 6.76 4.57 -12.93
N LEU A 305 6.90 5.07 -14.16
CA LEU A 305 5.92 4.84 -15.20
C LEU A 305 5.91 3.37 -15.63
N ASP A 306 4.75 2.75 -15.56
CA ASP A 306 4.51 1.38 -15.99
C ASP A 306 3.27 1.35 -16.91
N PRO A 307 3.46 1.35 -18.23
CA PRO A 307 2.34 1.36 -19.18
C PRO A 307 1.51 0.06 -19.17
N GLU A 308 2.02 -1.02 -18.58
CA GLU A 308 1.29 -2.28 -18.41
C GLU A 308 0.38 -2.25 -17.17
N ASN A 309 0.64 -1.35 -16.22
CA ASN A 309 -0.21 -1.15 -15.04
C ASN A 309 -1.42 -0.29 -15.39
N THR A 310 -2.55 -0.93 -15.63
CA THR A 310 -3.83 -0.28 -15.96
C THR A 310 -4.81 -0.27 -14.77
N VAL A 311 -4.38 -0.69 -13.59
CA VAL A 311 -5.25 -0.82 -12.41
C VAL A 311 -5.13 0.40 -11.49
N TYR A 312 -3.91 0.87 -11.28
CA TYR A 312 -3.64 2.04 -10.44
C TYR A 312 -2.31 2.72 -10.78
#